data_d2060214a005ff1ab24716b103ffabcf
#
_entry.id   d2060214a005ff1ab24716b103ffabcf
#
_cell.length_a   1.000
_cell.length_b   1.000
_cell.length_c   1.000
_cell.angle_alpha   90.00
_cell.angle_beta   90.00
_cell.angle_gamma   90.00
#
_symmetry.space_group_name_H-M   'P 1'
#
loop_
_entity.id
_entity.type
_entity.pdbx_description
1 polymer ?
#
loop_
_entity_poly.entity_id
_entity_poly.type
_entity_poly.pdbx_seq_one_letter_code
_entity_poly.pdbx_strand_id
1 'polypeptide(L)'
;MATTILKKPSTFYKVFTRKPDADKINTHYCPGCGHGKLHKLIAEAIEDLGIQDRVIIINPVGCSVFLYYYFDTGHIQVAHGRAPAVATGIKRVHPHSIVISYQGDGDLAAIGGNEILHAANRGEHITVFFVNNAIYGMTGGQMAPTTLPGMRTTTTPRGRDIHNDGYPLKMAELIATLEAPVYVERVALTDAKNMAKARKAVRKAIQIQVEGKGFAFVEALSTCPTGWGMNPPDAEKWVNEVMTKYFPLGVFKDISDKVEPVKFEKKILTAEEIKSAIGINGAEITQVKKYQRNTVAEKYKNPKIKIAGFGGQGILLLGLILTQAGMLEEYHVSWLPSYGPEMRGGTANCHVNISETEIASPLVSIPTVLIVMNRPSLEKFEGTVKPGGVIFYDNSLIDIEPSRKDVEVVAVPATKIADDLGSTKVANMVMIGAYIGYTGILTKESIFDALDIMVKRKELNELNRKAVEAGIEFVM
;
A
#
# COMPACT_ATOMS: atom_id res chain seq x y z
N MET A 1 -3.35 51.69 -20.37
CA MET A 1 -3.72 50.54 -19.51
C MET A 1 -2.84 49.37 -19.92
N ALA A 2 -2.06 48.84 -19.00
CA ALA A 2 -1.27 47.66 -19.29
C ALA A 2 -2.21 46.46 -19.48
N THR A 3 -2.17 45.84 -20.65
CA THR A 3 -2.93 44.62 -20.91
C THR A 3 -2.32 43.51 -20.06
N THR A 4 -3.02 43.04 -19.03
CA THR A 4 -2.57 41.88 -18.24
C THR A 4 -2.71 40.64 -19.10
N ILE A 5 -1.59 40.14 -19.63
CA ILE A 5 -1.55 38.86 -20.31
C ILE A 5 -1.65 37.79 -19.23
N LEU A 6 -2.65 36.91 -19.33
CA LEU A 6 -2.76 35.75 -18.47
C LEU A 6 -1.56 34.81 -18.74
N LYS A 7 -0.58 34.89 -17.87
CA LYS A 7 0.61 34.04 -17.95
C LYS A 7 0.30 32.65 -17.39
N LYS A 8 0.75 31.60 -18.08
CA LYS A 8 0.75 30.25 -17.56
C LYS A 8 1.75 30.18 -16.41
N PRO A 9 1.37 29.67 -15.21
CA PRO A 9 2.32 29.48 -14.12
C PRO A 9 3.51 28.60 -14.50
N SER A 10 4.70 28.96 -14.04
CA SER A 10 5.94 28.19 -14.26
C SER A 10 5.88 26.78 -13.67
N THR A 11 5.07 26.59 -12.64
CA THR A 11 4.79 25.30 -11.99
C THR A 11 4.15 24.28 -12.93
N PHE A 12 3.56 24.68 -14.03
CA PHE A 12 3.08 23.74 -15.04
C PHE A 12 4.14 23.38 -16.06
N TYR A 13 4.20 22.12 -16.46
CA TYR A 13 4.99 21.72 -17.63
C TYR A 13 4.68 22.60 -18.84
N LYS A 14 5.71 22.91 -19.63
CA LYS A 14 5.54 23.71 -20.85
C LYS A 14 4.64 23.03 -21.86
N VAL A 15 4.75 21.70 -21.98
CA VAL A 15 3.94 20.83 -22.83
C VAL A 15 3.55 19.57 -22.06
N PHE A 16 2.46 18.92 -22.47
CA PHE A 16 2.01 17.65 -21.83
C PHE A 16 2.85 16.45 -22.32
N THR A 17 4.14 16.45 -22.02
CA THR A 17 5.10 15.45 -22.51
C THR A 17 4.82 14.03 -21.99
N ARG A 18 4.14 13.91 -20.85
CA ARG A 18 3.81 12.60 -20.24
C ARG A 18 2.57 11.95 -20.82
N LYS A 19 1.81 12.61 -21.67
CA LYS A 19 0.66 12.01 -22.32
C LYS A 19 1.17 11.18 -23.51
N PRO A 20 0.96 9.85 -23.56
CA PRO A 20 1.23 9.07 -24.76
C PRO A 20 0.30 9.52 -25.87
N ASP A 21 0.74 9.37 -27.11
CA ASP A 21 0.03 9.64 -28.37
C ASP A 21 -0.08 11.12 -28.82
N ALA A 22 -0.59 11.24 -30.05
CA ALA A 22 -0.63 12.50 -30.79
C ALA A 22 -1.54 13.57 -30.20
N ASP A 23 -2.50 13.20 -29.35
CA ASP A 23 -3.46 14.13 -28.76
C ASP A 23 -2.93 14.79 -27.48
N LYS A 24 -1.83 15.52 -27.61
CA LYS A 24 -1.18 16.25 -26.52
C LYS A 24 -1.88 17.57 -26.15
N ILE A 25 -2.97 17.90 -26.81
CA ILE A 25 -3.66 19.19 -26.67
C ILE A 25 -4.81 19.09 -25.66
N ASN A 26 -5.45 17.91 -25.56
CA ASN A 26 -6.60 17.71 -24.69
C ASN A 26 -6.20 17.36 -23.27
N THR A 27 -6.96 17.88 -22.30
CA THR A 27 -6.79 17.51 -20.89
C THR A 27 -7.40 16.14 -20.62
N HIS A 28 -7.00 15.50 -19.49
CA HIS A 28 -7.64 14.27 -18.99
C HIS A 28 -8.99 14.54 -18.33
N TYR A 29 -9.31 15.83 -18.07
CA TYR A 29 -10.54 16.23 -17.39
C TYR A 29 -11.67 16.50 -18.37
N CYS A 30 -12.89 16.19 -17.95
CA CYS A 30 -14.09 16.47 -18.71
C CYS A 30 -14.30 17.97 -18.90
N PRO A 31 -14.98 18.40 -19.99
CA PRO A 31 -15.34 19.80 -20.15
C PRO A 31 -16.14 20.36 -18.96
N GLY A 32 -15.71 21.49 -18.45
CA GLY A 32 -16.34 22.14 -17.29
C GLY A 32 -16.01 21.51 -15.91
N CYS A 33 -15.13 20.51 -15.84
CA CYS A 33 -14.67 19.93 -14.60
C CYS A 33 -13.87 20.93 -13.76
N GLY A 34 -14.12 21.00 -12.45
CA GLY A 34 -13.46 21.95 -11.55
C GLY A 34 -12.00 21.66 -11.24
N HIS A 35 -11.49 20.45 -11.51
CA HIS A 35 -10.09 20.09 -11.24
C HIS A 35 -9.11 21.06 -11.91
N GLY A 36 -9.30 21.40 -13.19
CA GLY A 36 -8.41 22.33 -13.90
C GLY A 36 -8.38 23.75 -13.30
N LYS A 37 -9.53 24.20 -12.75
CA LYS A 37 -9.61 25.50 -12.05
C LYS A 37 -8.77 25.47 -10.76
N LEU A 38 -8.91 24.40 -9.94
CA LEU A 38 -8.15 24.27 -8.70
C LEU A 38 -6.65 24.08 -8.97
N HIS A 39 -6.28 23.31 -10.01
CA HIS A 39 -4.87 23.18 -10.43
C HIS A 39 -4.24 24.53 -10.70
N LYS A 40 -4.94 25.41 -11.46
CA LYS A 40 -4.43 26.74 -11.76
C LYS A 40 -4.18 27.54 -10.49
N LEU A 41 -5.10 27.51 -9.51
CA LEU A 41 -4.94 28.23 -8.24
C LEU A 41 -3.77 27.72 -7.41
N ILE A 42 -3.57 26.40 -7.38
CA ILE A 42 -2.44 25.78 -6.68
C ILE A 42 -1.12 26.14 -7.36
N ALA A 43 -1.06 26.07 -8.69
CA ALA A 43 0.14 26.40 -9.46
C ALA A 43 0.52 27.88 -9.31
N GLU A 44 -0.45 28.79 -9.36
CA GLU A 44 -0.24 30.23 -9.10
C GLU A 44 0.32 30.46 -7.68
N ALA A 45 -0.24 29.78 -6.68
CA ALA A 45 0.23 29.93 -5.30
C ALA A 45 1.67 29.39 -5.10
N ILE A 46 2.03 28.27 -5.74
CA ILE A 46 3.38 27.70 -5.69
C ILE A 46 4.39 28.67 -6.35
N GLU A 47 4.05 29.23 -7.53
CA GLU A 47 4.89 30.22 -8.22
C GLU A 47 5.04 31.50 -7.40
N ASP A 48 3.94 32.07 -6.92
CA ASP A 48 3.93 33.30 -6.11
C ASP A 48 4.73 33.19 -4.80
N LEU A 49 4.80 32.00 -4.22
CA LEU A 49 5.55 31.74 -2.99
C LEU A 49 6.99 31.30 -3.26
N GLY A 50 7.38 31.09 -4.52
CA GLY A 50 8.73 30.72 -4.92
C GLY A 50 9.19 29.36 -4.37
N ILE A 51 8.29 28.37 -4.28
CA ILE A 51 8.53 27.11 -3.57
C ILE A 51 8.52 25.86 -4.47
N GLN A 52 8.52 26.02 -5.79
CA GLN A 52 8.33 24.94 -6.75
C GLN A 52 9.28 23.74 -6.54
N ASP A 53 10.54 24.00 -6.25
CA ASP A 53 11.61 23.02 -6.02
C ASP A 53 11.45 22.23 -4.70
N ARG A 54 10.61 22.72 -3.79
CA ARG A 54 10.34 22.12 -2.49
C ARG A 54 9.02 21.35 -2.44
N VAL A 55 8.17 21.49 -3.46
CA VAL A 55 6.82 20.92 -3.47
C VAL A 55 6.85 19.44 -3.82
N ILE A 56 6.16 18.65 -3.01
CA ILE A 56 5.84 17.24 -3.28
C ILE A 56 4.32 17.08 -3.21
N ILE A 57 3.70 16.70 -4.34
CA ILE A 57 2.26 16.46 -4.40
C ILE A 57 1.98 14.97 -4.31
N ILE A 58 1.09 14.60 -3.41
CA ILE A 58 0.62 13.23 -3.24
C ILE A 58 -0.61 13.04 -4.10
N ASN A 59 -0.52 12.12 -5.05
CA ASN A 59 -1.56 11.82 -6.04
C ASN A 59 -2.18 10.44 -5.74
N PRO A 60 -3.33 10.40 -5.07
CA PRO A 60 -4.04 9.15 -4.81
C PRO A 60 -4.91 8.73 -6.00
N VAL A 61 -5.80 7.77 -5.79
CA VAL A 61 -6.68 7.23 -6.82
C VAL A 61 -7.92 8.12 -7.04
N GLY A 62 -8.42 8.14 -8.27
CA GLY A 62 -9.54 8.97 -8.74
C GLY A 62 -9.10 10.05 -9.71
N CYS A 63 -9.99 10.97 -10.09
CA CYS A 63 -9.66 12.06 -11.04
C CYS A 63 -8.51 12.94 -10.55
N SER A 64 -8.28 13.01 -9.25
CA SER A 64 -7.16 13.71 -8.64
C SER A 64 -5.77 13.20 -9.06
N VAL A 65 -5.66 11.91 -9.44
CA VAL A 65 -4.37 11.32 -9.86
C VAL A 65 -3.77 12.02 -11.07
N PHE A 66 -4.59 12.52 -11.98
CA PHE A 66 -4.11 13.13 -13.22
C PHE A 66 -3.32 14.43 -13.03
N LEU A 67 -3.27 14.98 -11.82
CA LEU A 67 -2.52 16.19 -11.52
C LEU A 67 -1.04 16.06 -11.92
N TYR A 68 -0.43 14.89 -11.74
CA TYR A 68 0.98 14.66 -12.06
C TYR A 68 1.35 14.87 -13.54
N TYR A 69 0.36 14.84 -14.44
CA TYR A 69 0.59 15.14 -15.86
C TYR A 69 0.82 16.64 -16.15
N TYR A 70 0.43 17.51 -15.22
CA TYR A 70 0.40 18.95 -15.45
C TYR A 70 1.46 19.73 -14.68
N PHE A 71 1.81 19.30 -13.46
CA PHE A 71 2.70 20.03 -12.58
C PHE A 71 4.16 19.58 -12.73
N ASP A 72 5.06 20.57 -12.81
CA ASP A 72 6.52 20.36 -12.79
C ASP A 72 7.02 20.49 -11.35
N THR A 73 6.66 19.53 -10.51
CA THR A 73 7.01 19.41 -9.10
C THR A 73 7.37 17.97 -8.76
N GLY A 74 7.75 17.69 -7.53
CA GLY A 74 7.83 16.32 -7.02
C GLY A 74 6.45 15.66 -6.92
N HIS A 75 6.34 14.39 -7.32
CA HIS A 75 5.09 13.63 -7.27
C HIS A 75 5.29 12.24 -6.71
N ILE A 76 4.33 11.81 -5.88
CA ILE A 76 4.24 10.43 -5.41
C ILE A 76 2.81 9.94 -5.63
N GLN A 77 2.67 8.85 -6.38
CA GLN A 77 1.40 8.13 -6.49
C GLN A 77 1.26 7.14 -5.34
N VAL A 78 0.07 7.09 -4.77
CA VAL A 78 -0.19 6.27 -3.58
C VAL A 78 -1.48 5.46 -3.73
N ALA A 79 -1.62 4.42 -2.92
CA ALA A 79 -2.85 3.64 -2.86
C ALA A 79 -4.04 4.50 -2.42
N HIS A 80 -5.23 4.11 -2.85
CA HIS A 80 -6.49 4.80 -2.57
C HIS A 80 -6.71 5.03 -1.07
N GLY A 81 -6.97 6.27 -0.68
CA GLY A 81 -7.18 6.71 0.69
C GLY A 81 -5.92 6.89 1.54
N ARG A 82 -4.74 6.58 1.01
CA ARG A 82 -3.49 6.59 1.82
C ARG A 82 -2.67 7.89 1.71
N ALA A 83 -3.17 8.88 0.97
CA ALA A 83 -2.43 10.13 0.76
C ALA A 83 -2.04 10.86 2.06
N PRO A 84 -2.91 11.03 3.08
CA PRO A 84 -2.52 11.71 4.30
C PRO A 84 -1.47 10.94 5.12
N ALA A 85 -1.51 9.59 5.09
CA ALA A 85 -0.53 8.75 5.78
C ALA A 85 0.85 8.86 5.12
N VAL A 86 0.92 8.79 3.78
CA VAL A 86 2.17 8.96 3.03
C VAL A 86 2.70 10.39 3.18
N ALA A 87 1.82 11.39 3.09
CA ALA A 87 2.18 12.79 3.32
C ALA A 87 2.82 13.01 4.70
N THR A 88 2.26 12.38 5.75
CA THR A 88 2.83 12.38 7.11
C THR A 88 4.25 11.83 7.11
N GLY A 89 4.48 10.66 6.51
CA GLY A 89 5.80 10.03 6.44
C GLY A 89 6.82 10.91 5.72
N ILE A 90 6.47 11.42 4.54
CA ILE A 90 7.34 12.30 3.76
C ILE A 90 7.68 13.58 4.54
N LYS A 91 6.68 14.24 5.12
CA LYS A 91 6.90 15.48 5.87
C LYS A 91 7.83 15.30 7.06
N ARG A 92 7.72 14.18 7.76
CA ARG A 92 8.59 13.86 8.90
C ARG A 92 10.02 13.55 8.50
N VAL A 93 10.23 12.87 7.36
CA VAL A 93 11.57 12.54 6.83
C VAL A 93 12.19 13.73 6.11
N HIS A 94 11.38 14.54 5.41
CA HIS A 94 11.78 15.71 4.66
C HIS A 94 11.05 16.97 5.15
N PRO A 95 11.36 17.48 6.35
CA PRO A 95 10.62 18.59 6.97
C PRO A 95 10.67 19.90 6.18
N HIS A 96 11.70 20.11 5.35
CA HIS A 96 11.84 21.28 4.48
C HIS A 96 10.89 21.25 3.26
N SER A 97 10.38 20.07 2.88
CA SER A 97 9.47 19.93 1.74
C SER A 97 8.09 20.50 2.05
N ILE A 98 7.44 21.03 1.02
CA ILE A 98 6.04 21.45 1.06
C ILE A 98 5.20 20.32 0.51
N VAL A 99 4.51 19.61 1.40
CA VAL A 99 3.75 18.41 1.05
C VAL A 99 2.28 18.75 0.88
N ILE A 100 1.76 18.50 -0.31
CA ILE A 100 0.37 18.77 -0.69
C ILE A 100 -0.34 17.45 -0.96
N SER A 101 -1.41 17.17 -0.22
CA SER A 101 -2.34 16.08 -0.50
C SER A 101 -3.51 16.58 -1.33
N TYR A 102 -3.73 16.01 -2.52
CA TYR A 102 -4.78 16.41 -3.45
C TYR A 102 -5.74 15.28 -3.70
N GLN A 103 -6.94 15.33 -3.10
CA GLN A 103 -7.85 14.19 -2.99
C GLN A 103 -9.28 14.51 -3.41
N GLY A 104 -9.96 13.55 -4.03
CA GLY A 104 -11.40 13.57 -4.26
C GLY A 104 -12.19 13.02 -3.07
N ASP A 105 -13.51 13.07 -3.16
CA ASP A 105 -14.44 12.67 -2.09
C ASP A 105 -14.40 11.16 -1.80
N GLY A 106 -14.26 10.33 -2.80
CA GLY A 106 -14.07 8.89 -2.60
C GLY A 106 -12.76 8.55 -1.90
N ASP A 107 -11.72 9.26 -2.27
CA ASP A 107 -10.39 9.02 -1.71
C ASP A 107 -10.28 9.52 -0.26
N LEU A 108 -10.70 10.75 0.00
CA LEU A 108 -10.52 11.36 1.32
C LEU A 108 -11.65 11.00 2.30
N ALA A 109 -12.91 11.12 1.88
CA ALA A 109 -14.06 11.02 2.77
C ALA A 109 -14.61 9.59 2.90
N ALA A 110 -14.25 8.67 1.98
CA ALA A 110 -14.61 7.26 2.07
C ALA A 110 -13.43 6.44 2.61
N ILE A 111 -12.61 5.89 1.69
CA ILE A 111 -11.56 4.93 2.05
C ILE A 111 -10.45 5.54 2.91
N GLY A 112 -10.18 6.85 2.77
CA GLY A 112 -9.16 7.59 3.53
C GLY A 112 -9.67 8.35 4.75
N GLY A 113 -10.92 8.09 5.20
CA GLY A 113 -11.53 8.82 6.30
C GLY A 113 -10.72 8.76 7.61
N ASN A 114 -10.16 7.61 7.95
CA ASN A 114 -9.32 7.45 9.13
C ASN A 114 -7.97 8.17 8.97
N GLU A 115 -7.35 8.05 7.81
CA GLU A 115 -6.05 8.66 7.52
C GLU A 115 -6.10 10.18 7.64
N ILE A 116 -7.13 10.81 7.07
CA ILE A 116 -7.26 12.28 7.15
C ILE A 116 -7.56 12.75 8.56
N LEU A 117 -8.45 12.06 9.29
CA LEU A 117 -8.77 12.41 10.68
C LEU A 117 -7.53 12.33 11.57
N HIS A 118 -6.75 11.26 11.47
CA HIS A 118 -5.54 11.11 12.27
C HIS A 118 -4.41 12.06 11.86
N ALA A 119 -4.23 12.36 10.57
CA ALA A 119 -3.25 13.35 10.14
C ALA A 119 -3.63 14.75 10.64
N ALA A 120 -4.90 15.12 10.53
CA ALA A 120 -5.41 16.39 11.02
C ALA A 120 -5.32 16.50 12.56
N ASN A 121 -5.70 15.44 13.30
CA ASN A 121 -5.64 15.40 14.76
C ASN A 121 -4.22 15.54 15.31
N ARG A 122 -3.22 15.00 14.58
CA ARG A 122 -1.80 15.19 14.94
C ARG A 122 -1.23 16.56 14.55
N GLY A 123 -2.00 17.37 13.79
CA GLY A 123 -1.52 18.65 13.30
C GLY A 123 -0.35 18.51 12.31
N GLU A 124 -0.33 17.46 11.50
CA GLU A 124 0.77 17.24 10.54
C GLU A 124 0.95 18.47 9.66
N HIS A 125 2.20 18.88 9.44
CA HIS A 125 2.51 20.08 8.66
C HIS A 125 2.35 19.83 7.16
N ILE A 126 1.13 19.54 6.72
CA ILE A 126 0.75 19.29 5.34
C ILE A 126 -0.44 20.18 4.93
N THR A 127 -0.57 20.42 3.64
CA THR A 127 -1.74 21.10 3.07
C THR A 127 -2.60 20.08 2.33
N VAL A 128 -3.89 20.08 2.63
CA VAL A 128 -4.86 19.16 2.01
C VAL A 128 -5.85 19.95 1.18
N PHE A 129 -5.92 19.62 -0.12
CA PHE A 129 -6.98 20.08 -1.01
C PHE A 129 -7.95 18.95 -1.27
N PHE A 130 -9.16 19.13 -0.80
CA PHE A 130 -10.24 18.17 -0.93
C PHE A 130 -11.24 18.62 -1.99
N VAL A 131 -11.32 17.89 -3.10
CA VAL A 131 -12.26 18.18 -4.19
C VAL A 131 -13.57 17.45 -3.90
N ASN A 132 -14.59 18.20 -3.48
CA ASN A 132 -15.92 17.69 -3.24
C ASN A 132 -16.81 17.97 -4.46
N ASN A 133 -17.10 16.94 -5.24
CA ASN A 133 -18.01 16.98 -6.37
C ASN A 133 -19.26 16.09 -6.18
N ALA A 134 -19.48 15.60 -4.97
CA ALA A 134 -20.63 14.84 -4.54
C ALA A 134 -20.90 13.53 -5.32
N ILE A 135 -19.88 12.97 -6.02
CA ILE A 135 -20.04 11.75 -6.83
C ILE A 135 -18.69 11.11 -7.16
N TYR A 136 -18.63 9.78 -7.31
CA TYR A 136 -17.46 9.10 -7.85
C TYR A 136 -17.41 9.24 -9.37
N GLY A 137 -16.77 10.31 -9.86
CA GLY A 137 -16.78 10.64 -11.28
C GLY A 137 -16.04 9.63 -12.18
N MET A 138 -14.83 9.22 -11.78
CA MET A 138 -13.95 8.37 -12.60
C MET A 138 -14.55 6.98 -12.89
N THR A 139 -15.24 6.39 -11.93
CA THR A 139 -15.74 5.02 -11.99
C THR A 139 -17.15 4.90 -12.60
N GLY A 140 -17.76 6.01 -13.01
CA GLY A 140 -19.05 6.01 -13.71
C GLY A 140 -20.24 6.54 -12.90
N GLY A 141 -19.98 7.37 -11.88
CA GLY A 141 -21.03 8.15 -11.22
C GLY A 141 -21.74 7.43 -10.07
N GLN A 142 -21.04 6.68 -9.25
CA GLN A 142 -21.59 6.07 -8.02
C GLN A 142 -21.75 7.10 -6.91
N MET A 143 -22.56 6.77 -5.91
CA MET A 143 -22.75 7.55 -4.72
C MET A 143 -21.44 7.69 -3.94
N ALA A 144 -21.05 8.92 -3.63
CA ALA A 144 -19.95 9.25 -2.73
C ALA A 144 -20.46 9.54 -1.30
N PRO A 145 -19.61 9.55 -0.28
CA PRO A 145 -19.99 9.97 1.06
C PRO A 145 -20.59 11.38 1.11
N THR A 146 -20.22 12.24 0.17
CA THR A 146 -20.66 13.64 0.04
C THR A 146 -21.88 13.85 -0.87
N THR A 147 -22.41 12.80 -1.52
CA THR A 147 -23.61 12.89 -2.37
C THR A 147 -24.79 13.44 -1.60
N LEU A 148 -25.48 14.44 -2.17
CA LEU A 148 -26.59 15.13 -1.49
C LEU A 148 -27.84 14.23 -1.33
N PRO A 149 -28.71 14.47 -0.33
CA PRO A 149 -29.99 13.79 -0.21
C PRO A 149 -30.83 13.97 -1.48
N GLY A 150 -31.45 12.90 -1.96
CA GLY A 150 -32.25 12.88 -3.19
C GLY A 150 -31.44 12.95 -4.50
N MET A 151 -30.12 13.13 -4.45
CA MET A 151 -29.27 13.13 -5.64
C MET A 151 -29.20 11.74 -6.26
N ARG A 152 -29.50 11.64 -7.55
CA ARG A 152 -29.42 10.38 -8.30
C ARG A 152 -27.99 10.09 -8.74
N THR A 153 -27.59 8.84 -8.56
CA THR A 153 -26.30 8.30 -9.00
C THR A 153 -26.52 6.89 -9.58
N THR A 154 -25.49 6.30 -10.15
CA THR A 154 -25.59 4.93 -10.70
C THR A 154 -25.90 3.87 -9.61
N THR A 155 -25.53 4.13 -8.36
CA THR A 155 -25.83 3.26 -7.21
C THR A 155 -27.02 3.72 -6.38
N THR A 156 -27.52 4.94 -6.60
CA THR A 156 -28.75 5.48 -5.99
C THR A 156 -29.70 6.00 -7.09
N PRO A 157 -30.27 5.13 -7.93
CA PRO A 157 -31.05 5.56 -9.09
C PRO A 157 -32.38 6.25 -8.72
N ARG A 158 -32.88 6.04 -7.51
CA ARG A 158 -34.07 6.71 -6.95
C ARG A 158 -33.73 7.99 -6.18
N GLY A 159 -32.42 8.33 -6.07
CA GLY A 159 -31.89 9.38 -5.22
C GLY A 159 -31.37 8.82 -3.89
N ARG A 160 -30.37 9.51 -3.30
CA ARG A 160 -29.83 9.12 -1.98
C ARG A 160 -30.93 9.22 -0.92
N ASP A 161 -31.21 8.13 -0.25
CA ASP A 161 -32.13 8.06 0.89
C ASP A 161 -31.34 8.12 2.21
N ILE A 162 -31.57 9.18 2.99
CA ILE A 162 -30.84 9.37 4.26
C ILE A 162 -31.11 8.29 5.30
N HIS A 163 -32.24 7.58 5.20
CA HIS A 163 -32.59 6.49 6.12
C HIS A 163 -31.90 5.17 5.77
N ASN A 164 -31.55 4.99 4.48
CA ASN A 164 -30.85 3.81 3.99
C ASN A 164 -29.35 4.07 3.79
N ASP A 165 -29.00 5.23 3.19
CA ASP A 165 -27.65 5.55 2.72
C ASP A 165 -26.90 6.52 3.66
N GLY A 166 -27.57 6.98 4.73
CA GLY A 166 -27.02 7.94 5.68
C GLY A 166 -26.89 9.37 5.13
N TYR A 167 -26.51 10.29 5.99
CA TYR A 167 -26.30 11.70 5.65
C TYR A 167 -24.96 11.93 4.94
N PRO A 168 -24.88 12.95 4.06
CA PRO A 168 -23.61 13.39 3.48
C PRO A 168 -22.60 13.84 4.53
N LEU A 169 -21.35 13.42 4.38
CA LEU A 169 -20.27 13.83 5.28
C LEU A 169 -19.88 15.30 5.00
N LYS A 170 -19.86 16.10 6.04
CA LYS A 170 -19.43 17.50 6.03
C LYS A 170 -17.98 17.60 6.51
N MET A 171 -17.03 17.41 5.58
CA MET A 171 -15.63 17.22 5.95
C MET A 171 -14.99 18.47 6.56
N ALA A 172 -15.28 19.67 6.06
CA ALA A 172 -14.73 20.90 6.65
C ALA A 172 -15.18 21.08 8.09
N GLU A 173 -16.48 20.84 8.40
CA GLU A 173 -17.00 20.89 9.76
C GLU A 173 -16.33 19.84 10.65
N LEU A 174 -16.23 18.60 10.17
CA LEU A 174 -15.62 17.50 10.91
C LEU A 174 -14.15 17.78 11.26
N ILE A 175 -13.37 18.23 10.29
CA ILE A 175 -11.94 18.57 10.50
C ILE A 175 -11.80 19.78 11.44
N ALA A 176 -12.69 20.75 11.34
CA ALA A 176 -12.66 21.96 12.18
C ALA A 176 -12.95 21.67 13.68
N THR A 177 -13.60 20.55 14.01
CA THR A 177 -13.81 20.15 15.42
C THR A 177 -12.54 19.68 16.12
N LEU A 178 -11.52 19.27 15.37
CA LEU A 178 -10.24 18.84 15.92
C LEU A 178 -9.43 20.05 16.42
N GLU A 179 -8.63 19.87 17.47
CA GLU A 179 -7.86 20.97 18.07
C GLU A 179 -6.67 21.41 17.20
N ALA A 180 -5.96 20.47 16.62
CA ALA A 180 -4.67 20.72 15.95
C ALA A 180 -4.73 21.41 14.58
N PRO A 181 -5.77 21.28 13.71
CA PRO A 181 -5.81 22.00 12.44
C PRO A 181 -5.77 23.52 12.65
N VAL A 182 -4.88 24.18 11.88
CA VAL A 182 -4.66 25.61 11.95
C VAL A 182 -5.62 26.39 11.07
N TYR A 183 -5.96 25.81 9.92
CA TYR A 183 -6.83 26.44 8.95
C TYR A 183 -7.74 25.43 8.26
N VAL A 184 -9.05 25.75 8.23
CA VAL A 184 -10.07 24.95 7.55
C VAL A 184 -11.06 25.89 6.87
N GLU A 185 -11.15 25.81 5.53
CA GLU A 185 -12.08 26.63 4.74
C GLU A 185 -12.75 25.81 3.65
N ARG A 186 -14.02 26.13 3.37
CA ARG A 186 -14.74 25.60 2.21
C ARG A 186 -14.98 26.70 1.19
N VAL A 187 -14.60 26.44 -0.05
CA VAL A 187 -14.73 27.34 -1.21
C VAL A 187 -15.47 26.68 -2.36
N ALA A 188 -15.86 27.44 -3.37
CA ALA A 188 -16.45 26.91 -4.60
C ALA A 188 -15.65 27.34 -5.84
N LEU A 189 -15.58 26.44 -6.83
CA LEU A 189 -14.85 26.66 -8.09
C LEU A 189 -15.80 27.05 -9.23
N THR A 190 -16.63 28.07 -9.03
CA THR A 190 -17.69 28.46 -9.96
C THR A 190 -17.41 29.81 -10.61
N ASP A 191 -18.13 30.84 -10.20
CA ASP A 191 -18.05 32.22 -10.76
C ASP A 191 -16.78 32.98 -10.31
N ALA A 192 -16.57 34.17 -10.89
CA ALA A 192 -15.39 35.01 -10.63
C ALA A 192 -15.22 35.37 -9.14
N LYS A 193 -16.34 35.62 -8.42
CA LYS A 193 -16.33 35.98 -7.00
C LYS A 193 -15.85 34.78 -6.15
N ASN A 194 -16.38 33.58 -6.41
CA ASN A 194 -15.99 32.36 -5.73
C ASN A 194 -14.55 31.96 -6.08
N MET A 195 -14.14 32.11 -7.35
CA MET A 195 -12.75 31.88 -7.76
C MET A 195 -11.76 32.80 -7.07
N ALA A 196 -12.11 34.09 -6.86
CA ALA A 196 -11.27 35.01 -6.11
C ALA A 196 -11.10 34.61 -4.64
N LYS A 197 -12.17 34.10 -4.01
CA LYS A 197 -12.11 33.54 -2.64
C LYS A 197 -11.27 32.27 -2.61
N ALA A 198 -11.51 31.35 -3.53
CA ALA A 198 -10.74 30.09 -3.64
C ALA A 198 -9.24 30.37 -3.82
N ARG A 199 -8.84 31.36 -4.63
CA ARG A 199 -7.44 31.77 -4.78
C ARG A 199 -6.81 32.20 -3.46
N LYS A 200 -7.51 33.00 -2.66
CA LYS A 200 -7.04 33.44 -1.34
C LYS A 200 -6.88 32.24 -0.38
N ALA A 201 -7.88 31.36 -0.33
CA ALA A 201 -7.87 30.19 0.52
C ALA A 201 -6.73 29.22 0.19
N VAL A 202 -6.55 28.92 -1.10
CA VAL A 202 -5.46 28.04 -1.59
C VAL A 202 -4.10 28.63 -1.22
N ARG A 203 -3.88 29.92 -1.51
CA ARG A 203 -2.62 30.58 -1.16
C ARG A 203 -2.36 30.57 0.34
N LYS A 204 -3.38 30.90 1.16
CA LYS A 204 -3.27 30.92 2.62
C LYS A 204 -2.94 29.53 3.17
N ALA A 205 -3.59 28.49 2.68
CA ALA A 205 -3.35 27.12 3.13
C ALA A 205 -1.88 26.67 2.88
N ILE A 206 -1.34 26.97 1.69
CA ILE A 206 0.06 26.67 1.39
C ILE A 206 1.01 27.57 2.20
N GLN A 207 0.70 28.84 2.37
CA GLN A 207 1.48 29.79 3.18
C GLN A 207 1.65 29.31 4.61
N ILE A 208 0.59 28.78 5.25
CA ILE A 208 0.62 28.23 6.63
C ILE A 208 1.66 27.13 6.73
N GLN A 209 1.75 26.25 5.74
CA GLN A 209 2.75 25.20 5.72
C GLN A 209 4.17 25.76 5.47
N VAL A 210 4.32 26.74 4.58
CA VAL A 210 5.60 27.42 4.33
C VAL A 210 6.13 28.09 5.60
N GLU A 211 5.24 28.68 6.37
CA GLU A 211 5.57 29.31 7.66
C GLU A 211 5.77 28.30 8.79
N GLY A 212 5.56 27.02 8.55
CA GLY A 212 5.74 25.98 9.57
C GLY A 212 4.70 26.01 10.69
N LYS A 213 3.49 26.50 10.41
CA LYS A 213 2.43 26.66 11.43
C LYS A 213 1.56 25.43 11.67
N GLY A 214 1.47 24.49 10.70
CA GLY A 214 0.76 23.24 10.91
C GLY A 214 -0.14 22.79 9.77
N PHE A 215 -1.25 22.13 10.12
CA PHE A 215 -2.18 21.50 9.19
C PHE A 215 -3.16 22.52 8.59
N ALA A 216 -3.30 22.51 7.26
CA ALA A 216 -4.26 23.32 6.54
C ALA A 216 -5.14 22.46 5.62
N PHE A 217 -6.46 22.73 5.63
CA PHE A 217 -7.46 21.99 4.86
C PHE A 217 -8.36 22.94 4.08
N VAL A 218 -8.45 22.74 2.76
CA VAL A 218 -9.37 23.47 1.90
C VAL A 218 -10.27 22.49 1.16
N GLU A 219 -11.57 22.53 1.47
CA GLU A 219 -12.60 21.81 0.73
C GLU A 219 -13.08 22.68 -0.43
N ALA A 220 -12.92 22.20 -1.66
CA ALA A 220 -13.31 22.89 -2.88
C ALA A 220 -14.54 22.21 -3.48
N LEU A 221 -15.71 22.86 -3.41
CA LEU A 221 -16.90 22.43 -4.14
C LEU A 221 -16.66 22.57 -5.63
N SER A 222 -16.73 21.45 -6.33
CA SER A 222 -16.33 21.31 -7.72
C SER A 222 -17.46 20.76 -8.59
N THR A 223 -17.53 21.22 -9.82
CA THR A 223 -18.42 20.64 -10.82
C THR A 223 -17.92 19.29 -11.32
N CYS A 224 -18.86 18.35 -11.55
CA CYS A 224 -18.65 17.10 -12.27
C CYS A 224 -19.71 16.92 -13.36
N PRO A 225 -19.65 17.73 -14.46
CA PRO A 225 -20.73 17.77 -15.45
C PRO A 225 -21.05 16.39 -16.04
N THR A 226 -20.04 15.63 -16.44
CA THR A 226 -20.21 14.27 -16.98
C THR A 226 -20.84 13.30 -15.96
N GLY A 227 -20.36 13.31 -14.72
CA GLY A 227 -20.89 12.45 -13.65
C GLY A 227 -22.33 12.80 -13.26
N TRP A 228 -22.73 14.07 -13.42
CA TRP A 228 -24.09 14.54 -13.13
C TRP A 228 -25.03 14.52 -14.32
N GLY A 229 -24.51 14.26 -15.55
CA GLY A 229 -25.28 14.35 -16.79
C GLY A 229 -25.77 15.78 -17.09
N MET A 230 -24.98 16.81 -16.72
CA MET A 230 -25.28 18.22 -16.89
C MET A 230 -24.31 18.89 -17.89
N ASN A 231 -24.75 19.94 -18.55
CA ASN A 231 -23.81 20.82 -19.26
C ASN A 231 -23.00 21.69 -18.26
N PRO A 232 -21.83 22.22 -18.62
CA PRO A 232 -21.00 22.96 -17.71
C PRO A 232 -21.65 24.20 -17.04
N PRO A 233 -22.39 25.08 -17.75
CA PRO A 233 -23.10 26.19 -17.12
C PRO A 233 -24.14 25.77 -16.08
N ASP A 234 -24.94 24.73 -16.37
CA ASP A 234 -25.94 24.23 -15.43
C ASP A 234 -25.27 23.59 -14.21
N ALA A 235 -24.15 22.90 -14.41
CA ALA A 235 -23.38 22.33 -13.31
C ALA A 235 -22.83 23.42 -12.36
N GLU A 236 -22.33 24.55 -12.89
CA GLU A 236 -21.91 25.69 -12.05
C GLU A 236 -23.07 26.32 -11.30
N LYS A 237 -24.21 26.49 -11.97
CA LYS A 237 -25.45 26.99 -11.36
C LYS A 237 -25.91 26.04 -10.23
N TRP A 238 -25.90 24.76 -10.48
CA TRP A 238 -26.27 23.76 -9.47
C TRP A 238 -25.38 23.81 -8.24
N VAL A 239 -24.05 23.95 -8.39
CA VAL A 239 -23.14 24.15 -7.25
C VAL A 239 -23.54 25.38 -6.46
N ASN A 240 -23.77 26.52 -7.12
CA ASN A 240 -24.11 27.78 -6.43
C ASN A 240 -25.47 27.78 -5.74
N GLU A 241 -26.49 27.16 -6.35
CA GLU A 241 -27.88 27.24 -5.88
C GLU A 241 -28.30 26.06 -4.98
N VAL A 242 -27.67 24.89 -5.16
CA VAL A 242 -28.05 23.66 -4.45
C VAL A 242 -26.94 23.23 -3.51
N MET A 243 -25.73 23.01 -4.04
CA MET A 243 -24.66 22.39 -3.27
C MET A 243 -24.17 23.31 -2.14
N THR A 244 -24.07 24.63 -2.37
CA THR A 244 -23.67 25.59 -1.33
C THR A 244 -24.70 25.75 -0.19
N LYS A 245 -25.96 25.40 -0.42
CA LYS A 245 -26.97 25.39 0.66
C LYS A 245 -26.77 24.24 1.63
N TYR A 246 -26.31 23.10 1.11
CA TYR A 246 -26.02 21.94 1.93
C TYR A 246 -24.60 21.98 2.54
N PHE A 247 -23.65 22.47 1.76
CA PHE A 247 -22.26 22.69 2.14
C PHE A 247 -21.95 24.21 2.15
N PRO A 248 -22.27 24.93 3.24
CA PRO A 248 -22.05 26.38 3.31
C PRO A 248 -20.59 26.74 3.10
N LEU A 249 -20.33 27.79 2.31
CA LEU A 249 -18.99 28.31 2.09
C LEU A 249 -18.52 29.17 3.27
N GLY A 250 -17.22 29.14 3.56
CA GLY A 250 -16.60 30.00 4.57
C GLY A 250 -15.44 29.36 5.30
N VAL A 251 -14.90 30.11 6.23
CA VAL A 251 -13.85 29.71 7.13
C VAL A 251 -14.49 29.03 8.35
N PHE A 252 -14.15 27.77 8.60
CA PHE A 252 -14.62 26.99 9.75
C PHE A 252 -13.64 27.08 10.92
N LYS A 253 -12.35 27.24 10.60
CA LYS A 253 -11.30 27.42 11.60
C LYS A 253 -10.16 28.24 11.00
N ASP A 254 -9.69 29.21 11.74
CA ASP A 254 -8.49 29.98 11.43
C ASP A 254 -7.84 30.46 12.72
N ILE A 255 -6.77 29.80 13.10
CA ILE A 255 -5.96 30.18 14.27
C ILE A 255 -4.51 30.50 13.84
N SER A 256 -4.27 30.76 12.53
CA SER A 256 -2.96 30.95 11.96
C SER A 256 -2.16 32.10 12.59
N ASP A 257 -2.86 33.11 13.11
CA ASP A 257 -2.24 34.25 13.81
C ASP A 257 -1.89 33.96 15.28
N LYS A 258 -2.37 32.81 15.80
CA LYS A 258 -2.17 32.40 17.21
C LYS A 258 -1.15 31.27 17.36
N VAL A 259 -0.70 30.70 16.25
CA VAL A 259 0.21 29.55 16.24
C VAL A 259 1.62 30.02 15.89
N GLU A 260 2.57 29.72 16.79
CA GLU A 260 3.97 29.96 16.55
C GLU A 260 4.54 28.93 15.56
N PRO A 261 5.41 29.36 14.63
CA PRO A 261 6.07 28.49 13.69
C PRO A 261 6.95 27.42 14.37
N VAL A 262 6.76 26.15 13.99
CA VAL A 262 7.62 25.06 14.44
C VAL A 262 8.78 24.93 13.45
N LYS A 263 10.01 25.08 13.94
CA LYS A 263 11.22 24.79 13.17
C LYS A 263 11.57 23.31 13.34
N PHE A 264 11.52 22.57 12.25
CA PHE A 264 11.97 21.18 12.22
C PHE A 264 13.46 21.13 11.96
N GLU A 265 14.23 20.74 12.96
CA GLU A 265 15.63 20.41 12.78
C GLU A 265 15.75 18.94 12.39
N LYS A 266 16.41 18.65 11.27
CA LYS A 266 16.73 17.29 10.88
C LYS A 266 17.88 16.81 11.77
N LYS A 267 17.55 16.05 12.81
CA LYS A 267 18.57 15.36 13.59
C LYS A 267 19.00 14.10 12.84
N ILE A 268 20.23 14.08 12.35
CA ILE A 268 20.86 12.86 11.82
C ILE A 268 21.37 12.10 13.03
N LEU A 269 20.72 10.99 13.35
CA LEU A 269 21.13 10.13 14.45
C LEU A 269 22.34 9.29 14.04
N THR A 270 23.29 9.13 14.92
CA THR A 270 24.37 8.16 14.77
C THR A 270 23.83 6.73 14.92
N ALA A 271 24.60 5.73 14.51
CA ALA A 271 24.23 4.33 14.69
C ALA A 271 23.98 3.97 16.16
N GLU A 272 24.77 4.55 17.07
CA GLU A 272 24.64 4.36 18.52
C GLU A 272 23.36 5.01 19.07
N GLU A 273 23.03 6.22 18.64
CA GLU A 273 21.78 6.89 19.02
C GLU A 273 20.56 6.14 18.49
N ILE A 274 20.62 5.56 17.27
CA ILE A 274 19.56 4.71 16.72
C ILE A 274 19.40 3.46 17.57
N LYS A 275 20.50 2.75 17.88
CA LYS A 275 20.47 1.56 18.74
C LYS A 275 19.87 1.87 20.11
N SER A 276 20.27 3.01 20.69
CA SER A 276 19.72 3.49 21.95
C SER A 276 18.22 3.75 21.88
N ALA A 277 17.78 4.46 20.84
CA ALA A 277 16.36 4.83 20.66
C ALA A 277 15.43 3.64 20.49
N ILE A 278 15.91 2.55 19.85
CA ILE A 278 15.15 1.31 19.64
C ILE A 278 15.40 0.25 20.75
N GLY A 279 16.12 0.61 21.82
CA GLY A 279 16.32 -0.26 22.97
C GLY A 279 17.33 -1.40 22.77
N ILE A 280 18.20 -1.32 21.76
CA ILE A 280 19.27 -2.31 21.50
C ILE A 280 20.58 -1.92 22.20
N ASN A 281 20.50 -1.22 23.31
CA ASN A 281 21.69 -0.84 24.09
C ASN A 281 22.32 -2.09 24.73
N GLY A 282 23.56 -2.38 24.36
CA GLY A 282 24.32 -3.47 24.97
C GLY A 282 23.94 -4.87 24.55
N ALA A 283 23.16 -5.03 23.48
CA ALA A 283 23.14 -6.32 22.80
C ALA A 283 24.58 -6.55 22.30
N GLU A 284 25.35 -7.34 23.02
CA GLU A 284 26.54 -7.96 22.43
C GLU A 284 26.11 -8.52 21.10
N ILE A 285 26.76 -8.11 20.03
CA ILE A 285 26.65 -8.83 18.76
C ILE A 285 27.23 -10.21 19.09
N THR A 286 26.37 -11.11 19.58
CA THR A 286 26.71 -12.52 19.72
C THR A 286 27.33 -12.88 18.39
N GLN A 287 28.54 -13.39 18.40
CA GLN A 287 29.25 -13.78 17.18
C GLN A 287 28.25 -14.54 16.32
N VAL A 288 27.92 -13.99 15.15
CA VAL A 288 26.99 -14.61 14.23
C VAL A 288 27.58 -15.97 13.91
N LYS A 289 26.90 -17.05 14.35
CA LYS A 289 27.31 -18.43 14.09
C LYS A 289 27.43 -18.57 12.58
N LYS A 290 28.64 -18.82 12.10
CA LYS A 290 28.85 -19.07 10.67
C LYS A 290 28.55 -20.53 10.36
N TYR A 291 27.69 -20.73 9.37
CA TYR A 291 27.37 -22.07 8.86
C TYR A 291 28.26 -22.37 7.67
N GLN A 292 28.78 -23.58 7.64
CA GLN A 292 29.49 -24.07 6.45
C GLN A 292 28.45 -24.66 5.50
N ARG A 293 28.17 -23.94 4.40
CA ARG A 293 27.22 -24.40 3.39
C ARG A 293 27.67 -25.70 2.75
N ASN A 294 26.72 -26.55 2.42
CA ASN A 294 27.00 -27.79 1.68
C ASN A 294 27.39 -27.50 0.24
N THR A 295 28.04 -28.46 -0.41
CA THR A 295 28.20 -28.46 -1.86
C THR A 295 26.89 -28.90 -2.50
N VAL A 296 26.22 -28.01 -3.22
CA VAL A 296 24.91 -28.25 -3.81
C VAL A 296 25.04 -28.48 -5.32
N ALA A 297 24.37 -29.51 -5.85
CA ALA A 297 24.31 -29.72 -7.29
C ALA A 297 23.66 -28.52 -7.99
N GLU A 298 24.17 -28.16 -9.18
CA GLU A 298 23.76 -26.94 -9.91
C GLU A 298 22.23 -26.81 -10.08
N LYS A 299 21.56 -27.95 -10.33
CA LYS A 299 20.10 -27.99 -10.51
C LYS A 299 19.28 -27.63 -9.26
N TYR A 300 19.88 -27.67 -8.07
CA TYR A 300 19.23 -27.34 -6.80
C TYR A 300 19.66 -25.98 -6.25
N LYS A 301 20.59 -25.28 -6.90
CA LYS A 301 20.95 -23.91 -6.52
C LYS A 301 19.83 -22.93 -6.83
N ASN A 302 19.74 -21.88 -6.00
CA ASN A 302 18.78 -20.80 -6.15
C ASN A 302 17.32 -21.29 -6.30
N PRO A 303 16.82 -22.19 -5.42
CA PRO A 303 15.52 -22.80 -5.58
C PRO A 303 14.39 -21.77 -5.44
N LYS A 304 13.39 -21.92 -6.31
CA LYS A 304 12.10 -21.26 -6.26
C LYS A 304 11.07 -22.28 -5.78
N ILE A 305 10.70 -22.18 -4.52
CA ILE A 305 9.92 -23.22 -3.84
C ILE A 305 8.47 -22.77 -3.71
N LYS A 306 7.56 -23.64 -4.10
CA LYS A 306 6.15 -23.54 -3.78
C LYS A 306 5.75 -24.64 -2.81
N ILE A 307 5.12 -24.25 -1.70
CA ILE A 307 4.71 -25.19 -0.65
C ILE A 307 3.20 -25.08 -0.52
N ALA A 308 2.48 -26.21 -0.52
CA ALA A 308 1.02 -26.18 -0.49
C ALA A 308 0.43 -27.38 0.27
N GLY A 309 -0.73 -27.14 0.89
CA GLY A 309 -1.46 -28.15 1.67
C GLY A 309 -2.73 -27.58 2.28
N PHE A 310 -3.33 -28.28 3.24
CA PHE A 310 -4.48 -27.77 3.99
C PHE A 310 -4.06 -26.83 5.14
N GLY A 311 -4.96 -25.93 5.52
CA GLY A 311 -4.83 -25.20 6.78
C GLY A 311 -4.73 -26.17 7.97
N GLY A 312 -3.73 -25.97 8.82
CA GLY A 312 -3.43 -26.85 9.96
C GLY A 312 -2.28 -27.86 9.74
N GLN A 313 -1.86 -28.10 8.50
CA GLN A 313 -0.69 -28.95 8.19
C GLN A 313 0.67 -28.26 8.38
N GLY A 314 0.70 -27.03 8.86
CA GLY A 314 1.94 -26.30 9.14
C GLY A 314 2.69 -25.81 7.88
N ILE A 315 2.00 -25.64 6.76
CA ILE A 315 2.55 -25.22 5.45
C ILE A 315 3.32 -23.89 5.54
N LEU A 316 2.72 -22.91 6.21
CA LEU A 316 3.35 -21.59 6.37
C LEU A 316 4.57 -21.63 7.29
N LEU A 317 4.51 -22.46 8.33
CA LEU A 317 5.63 -22.69 9.25
C LEU A 317 6.80 -23.38 8.54
N LEU A 318 6.52 -24.36 7.68
CA LEU A 318 7.53 -25.01 6.85
C LEU A 318 8.29 -23.98 6.03
N GLY A 319 7.56 -23.10 5.32
CA GLY A 319 8.19 -22.04 4.54
C GLY A 319 8.99 -21.03 5.38
N LEU A 320 8.49 -20.67 6.56
CA LEU A 320 9.19 -19.76 7.48
C LEU A 320 10.51 -20.36 8.00
N ILE A 321 10.53 -21.66 8.35
CA ILE A 321 11.74 -22.32 8.83
C ILE A 321 12.80 -22.40 7.73
N LEU A 322 12.42 -22.76 6.50
CA LEU A 322 13.35 -22.76 5.36
C LEU A 322 13.91 -21.35 5.08
N THR A 323 13.06 -20.35 5.17
CA THR A 323 13.47 -18.94 4.98
C THR A 323 14.43 -18.49 6.09
N GLN A 324 14.11 -18.80 7.35
CA GLN A 324 14.97 -18.45 8.48
C GLN A 324 16.33 -19.17 8.40
N ALA A 325 16.34 -20.44 8.06
CA ALA A 325 17.58 -21.20 7.90
C ALA A 325 18.43 -20.65 6.74
N GLY A 326 17.80 -20.31 5.60
CA GLY A 326 18.49 -19.65 4.48
C GLY A 326 19.10 -18.31 4.88
N MET A 327 18.41 -17.51 5.70
CA MET A 327 18.93 -16.24 6.23
C MET A 327 20.11 -16.48 7.18
N LEU A 328 20.06 -17.51 8.05
CA LEU A 328 21.15 -17.88 8.92
C LEU A 328 22.40 -18.28 8.13
N GLU A 329 22.25 -18.89 6.98
CA GLU A 329 23.32 -19.25 6.05
C GLU A 329 23.71 -18.12 5.08
N GLU A 330 23.30 -16.89 5.34
CA GLU A 330 23.63 -15.71 4.54
C GLU A 330 23.17 -15.77 3.06
N TYR A 331 22.05 -16.51 2.77
CA TYR A 331 21.38 -16.40 1.49
C TYR A 331 20.46 -15.19 1.45
N HIS A 332 20.23 -14.65 0.26
CA HIS A 332 19.07 -13.80 0.00
C HIS A 332 17.82 -14.68 0.03
N VAL A 333 16.84 -14.29 0.84
CA VAL A 333 15.62 -15.08 1.01
C VAL A 333 14.37 -14.23 0.87
N SER A 334 13.30 -14.84 0.41
CA SER A 334 11.97 -14.24 0.48
C SER A 334 10.91 -15.27 0.83
N TRP A 335 9.90 -14.85 1.57
CA TRP A 335 8.75 -15.66 1.92
C TRP A 335 7.46 -14.87 1.65
N LEU A 336 6.55 -15.45 0.88
CA LEU A 336 5.27 -14.85 0.53
C LEU A 336 4.15 -15.86 0.80
N PRO A 337 3.39 -15.72 1.91
CA PRO A 337 2.23 -16.55 2.17
C PRO A 337 1.06 -16.16 1.28
N SER A 338 0.30 -17.14 0.81
CA SER A 338 -1.01 -16.99 0.22
C SER A 338 -2.04 -17.59 1.17
N TYR A 339 -2.78 -16.72 1.84
CA TYR A 339 -3.68 -17.09 2.92
C TYR A 339 -4.98 -16.30 2.78
N GLY A 340 -6.06 -16.98 2.42
CA GLY A 340 -7.37 -16.38 2.23
C GLY A 340 -8.34 -16.70 3.39
N PRO A 341 -9.53 -16.07 3.42
CA PRO A 341 -10.55 -16.31 4.43
C PRO A 341 -11.12 -17.75 4.43
N GLU A 342 -10.77 -18.57 3.46
CA GLU A 342 -11.17 -19.99 3.33
C GLU A 342 -10.36 -20.94 4.23
N MET A 343 -10.02 -20.51 5.43
CA MET A 343 -9.06 -21.13 6.33
C MET A 343 -9.48 -22.46 6.97
N ARG A 344 -10.72 -22.87 6.84
CA ARG A 344 -11.20 -24.17 7.30
C ARG A 344 -11.58 -25.03 6.10
N GLY A 345 -10.61 -25.81 5.59
CA GLY A 345 -10.77 -26.70 4.44
C GLY A 345 -10.26 -26.15 3.10
N GLY A 346 -9.76 -24.91 3.04
CA GLY A 346 -9.11 -24.32 1.86
C GLY A 346 -7.61 -24.65 1.76
N THR A 347 -7.02 -24.52 0.56
CA THR A 347 -5.60 -24.73 0.31
C THR A 347 -4.76 -23.55 0.84
N ALA A 348 -3.93 -23.79 1.87
CA ALA A 348 -2.86 -22.88 2.27
C ALA A 348 -1.64 -23.09 1.37
N ASN A 349 -0.99 -22.02 0.94
CA ASN A 349 0.27 -22.14 0.23
C ASN A 349 1.22 -20.97 0.54
N CYS A 350 2.51 -21.17 0.32
CA CYS A 350 3.49 -20.09 0.37
C CYS A 350 4.57 -20.30 -0.68
N HIS A 351 5.23 -19.19 -0.98
CA HIS A 351 6.37 -19.11 -1.89
C HIS A 351 7.62 -18.83 -1.06
N VAL A 352 8.69 -19.55 -1.33
CA VAL A 352 10.00 -19.34 -0.72
C VAL A 352 11.04 -19.27 -1.82
N ASN A 353 11.86 -18.24 -1.82
CA ASN A 353 13.06 -18.16 -2.63
C ASN A 353 14.28 -18.19 -1.71
N ILE A 354 15.29 -18.97 -2.08
CA ILE A 354 16.62 -19.00 -1.44
C ILE A 354 17.62 -18.78 -2.56
N SER A 355 18.43 -17.73 -2.49
CA SER A 355 19.28 -17.31 -3.61
C SER A 355 20.64 -16.78 -3.16
N GLU A 356 21.66 -17.02 -3.95
CA GLU A 356 22.99 -16.43 -3.77
C GLU A 356 23.02 -14.95 -4.19
N THR A 357 22.01 -14.48 -4.92
CA THR A 357 21.89 -13.10 -5.41
C THR A 357 20.56 -12.47 -4.96
N GLU A 358 20.45 -11.15 -5.09
CA GLU A 358 19.23 -10.41 -4.76
C GLU A 358 17.98 -10.94 -5.48
N ILE A 359 16.87 -11.00 -4.76
CA ILE A 359 15.58 -11.52 -5.24
C ILE A 359 14.74 -10.36 -5.74
N ALA A 360 14.52 -10.28 -7.03
CA ALA A 360 13.72 -9.21 -7.65
C ALA A 360 12.20 -9.33 -7.36
N SER A 361 11.70 -10.54 -7.08
CA SER A 361 10.27 -10.77 -6.78
C SER A 361 10.09 -11.93 -5.81
N PRO A 362 9.29 -11.78 -4.74
CA PRO A 362 8.96 -12.88 -3.84
C PRO A 362 7.96 -13.88 -4.46
N LEU A 363 7.30 -13.51 -5.56
CA LEU A 363 6.31 -14.36 -6.22
C LEU A 363 6.98 -15.48 -7.02
N VAL A 364 6.62 -16.73 -6.74
CA VAL A 364 7.05 -17.92 -7.48
C VAL A 364 5.90 -18.39 -8.39
N SER A 365 5.95 -17.98 -9.66
CA SER A 365 4.96 -18.41 -10.67
C SER A 365 5.32 -19.76 -11.29
N ILE A 366 6.63 -20.01 -11.51
CA ILE A 366 7.17 -21.25 -12.06
C ILE A 366 8.17 -21.80 -11.04
N PRO A 367 7.75 -22.68 -10.13
CA PRO A 367 8.63 -23.25 -9.11
C PRO A 367 9.62 -24.24 -9.70
N THR A 368 10.84 -24.24 -9.17
CA THR A 368 11.82 -25.33 -9.40
C THR A 368 11.60 -26.47 -8.41
N VAL A 369 10.97 -26.18 -7.28
CA VAL A 369 10.62 -27.13 -6.23
C VAL A 369 9.16 -26.95 -5.85
N LEU A 370 8.41 -28.03 -5.85
CA LEU A 370 7.05 -28.09 -5.33
C LEU A 370 7.00 -29.04 -4.14
N ILE A 371 6.50 -28.58 -3.00
CA ILE A 371 6.29 -29.42 -1.80
C ILE A 371 4.79 -29.44 -1.53
N VAL A 372 4.16 -30.62 -1.57
CA VAL A 372 2.71 -30.74 -1.39
C VAL A 372 2.36 -31.78 -0.33
N MET A 373 1.39 -31.40 0.52
CA MET A 373 0.95 -32.22 1.64
C MET A 373 -0.53 -32.62 1.53
N ASN A 374 -1.17 -32.40 0.37
CA ASN A 374 -2.52 -32.90 0.07
C ASN A 374 -2.75 -33.05 -1.43
N ARG A 375 -3.67 -33.91 -1.81
CA ARG A 375 -4.01 -34.21 -3.21
C ARG A 375 -4.51 -32.98 -4.00
N PRO A 376 -5.44 -32.14 -3.50
CA PRO A 376 -5.89 -30.97 -4.26
C PRO A 376 -4.77 -29.99 -4.60
N SER A 377 -3.76 -29.87 -3.73
CA SER A 377 -2.58 -29.02 -4.00
C SER A 377 -1.67 -29.63 -5.06
N LEU A 378 -1.51 -30.96 -5.08
CA LEU A 378 -0.76 -31.64 -6.14
C LEU A 378 -1.43 -31.40 -7.50
N GLU A 379 -2.71 -31.72 -7.64
CA GLU A 379 -3.47 -31.55 -8.87
C GLU A 379 -3.45 -30.08 -9.37
N LYS A 380 -3.48 -29.12 -8.46
CA LYS A 380 -3.47 -27.67 -8.78
C LYS A 380 -2.12 -27.17 -9.26
N PHE A 381 -1.02 -27.61 -8.66
CA PHE A 381 0.28 -26.98 -8.83
C PHE A 381 1.32 -27.80 -9.61
N GLU A 382 1.15 -29.10 -9.79
CA GLU A 382 2.12 -29.93 -10.53
C GLU A 382 2.42 -29.40 -11.94
N GLY A 383 1.39 -28.94 -12.64
CA GLY A 383 1.51 -28.35 -13.98
C GLY A 383 2.36 -27.07 -14.05
N THR A 384 2.60 -26.40 -12.92
CA THR A 384 3.38 -25.15 -12.88
C THR A 384 4.88 -25.36 -12.66
N VAL A 385 5.30 -26.58 -12.30
CA VAL A 385 6.70 -26.89 -12.01
C VAL A 385 7.54 -26.79 -13.27
N LYS A 386 8.71 -26.15 -13.14
CA LYS A 386 9.66 -26.01 -14.25
C LYS A 386 10.11 -27.41 -14.75
N PRO A 387 10.21 -27.67 -16.06
CA PRO A 387 10.85 -28.88 -16.54
C PRO A 387 12.24 -29.10 -15.92
N GLY A 388 12.54 -30.32 -15.48
CA GLY A 388 13.74 -30.65 -14.71
C GLY A 388 13.70 -30.22 -13.22
N GLY A 389 12.58 -29.68 -12.74
CA GLY A 389 12.34 -29.41 -11.32
C GLY A 389 12.02 -30.68 -10.52
N VAL A 390 11.68 -30.50 -9.23
CA VAL A 390 11.39 -31.62 -8.32
C VAL A 390 10.06 -31.40 -7.57
N ILE A 391 9.29 -32.49 -7.42
CA ILE A 391 8.04 -32.53 -6.65
C ILE A 391 8.24 -33.44 -5.45
N PHE A 392 8.14 -32.89 -4.25
CA PHE A 392 8.03 -33.64 -2.99
C PHE A 392 6.54 -33.73 -2.62
N TYR A 393 6.06 -34.93 -2.35
CA TYR A 393 4.67 -35.09 -1.92
C TYR A 393 4.52 -36.10 -0.80
N ASP A 394 3.55 -35.86 0.10
CA ASP A 394 3.24 -36.80 1.20
C ASP A 394 2.38 -37.97 0.68
N ASN A 395 3.00 -39.07 0.34
CA ASN A 395 2.31 -40.27 -0.16
C ASN A 395 1.52 -41.04 0.91
N SER A 396 1.56 -40.61 2.18
CA SER A 396 0.64 -41.14 3.21
C SER A 396 -0.78 -40.56 3.04
N LEU A 397 -0.91 -39.37 2.44
CA LEU A 397 -2.17 -38.64 2.27
C LEU A 397 -2.57 -38.46 0.81
N ILE A 398 -1.64 -38.65 -0.11
CA ILE A 398 -1.84 -38.48 -1.56
C ILE A 398 -1.72 -39.84 -2.22
N ASP A 399 -2.85 -40.37 -2.64
CA ASP A 399 -3.03 -41.72 -3.20
C ASP A 399 -2.75 -41.82 -4.71
N ILE A 400 -2.32 -40.71 -5.30
CA ILE A 400 -1.97 -40.62 -6.74
C ILE A 400 -0.51 -40.17 -6.89
N GLU A 401 0.16 -40.64 -7.93
CA GLU A 401 1.47 -40.13 -8.32
C GLU A 401 1.34 -38.89 -9.19
N PRO A 402 2.32 -37.94 -9.14
CA PRO A 402 2.39 -36.84 -10.09
C PRO A 402 2.38 -37.31 -11.53
N SER A 403 1.60 -36.65 -12.36
CA SER A 403 1.42 -37.03 -13.78
C SER A 403 2.61 -36.67 -14.66
N ARG A 404 3.45 -35.72 -14.20
CA ARG A 404 4.60 -35.17 -14.91
C ARG A 404 5.74 -36.20 -15.04
N LYS A 405 6.27 -36.33 -16.25
CA LYS A 405 7.40 -37.21 -16.55
C LYS A 405 8.74 -36.48 -16.79
N ASP A 406 8.67 -35.17 -16.84
CA ASP A 406 9.80 -34.24 -17.09
C ASP A 406 10.31 -33.56 -15.81
N VAL A 407 9.91 -34.06 -14.63
CA VAL A 407 10.34 -33.60 -13.32
C VAL A 407 10.77 -34.79 -12.44
N GLU A 408 11.61 -34.54 -11.46
CA GLU A 408 11.93 -35.51 -10.43
C GLU A 408 10.76 -35.61 -9.44
N VAL A 409 10.48 -36.81 -8.96
CA VAL A 409 9.39 -37.07 -8.00
C VAL A 409 9.95 -37.79 -6.77
N VAL A 410 9.72 -37.18 -5.61
CA VAL A 410 10.15 -37.76 -4.31
C VAL A 410 8.89 -37.98 -3.46
N ALA A 411 8.51 -39.26 -3.34
CA ALA A 411 7.40 -39.69 -2.50
C ALA A 411 7.89 -39.84 -1.06
N VAL A 412 7.37 -39.07 -0.13
CA VAL A 412 7.77 -39.06 1.28
C VAL A 412 6.56 -39.46 2.11
N PRO A 413 6.59 -40.54 2.90
CA PRO A 413 5.48 -40.90 3.78
C PRO A 413 5.50 -40.03 5.05
N ALA A 414 5.43 -38.70 4.88
CA ALA A 414 5.72 -37.75 5.92
C ALA A 414 4.74 -37.86 7.10
N THR A 415 3.45 -38.02 6.83
CA THR A 415 2.44 -38.19 7.89
C THR A 415 2.61 -39.49 8.63
N LYS A 416 2.97 -40.57 7.94
CA LYS A 416 3.22 -41.87 8.60
C LYS A 416 4.46 -41.82 9.48
N ILE A 417 5.57 -41.30 9.00
CA ILE A 417 6.79 -41.11 9.79
C ILE A 417 6.50 -40.24 11.04
N ALA A 418 5.74 -39.19 10.88
CA ALA A 418 5.36 -38.33 11.99
C ALA A 418 4.47 -39.02 13.01
N ASP A 419 3.56 -39.89 12.56
CA ASP A 419 2.72 -40.72 13.43
C ASP A 419 3.54 -41.74 14.24
N ASP A 420 4.50 -42.41 13.59
CA ASP A 420 5.44 -43.33 14.22
C ASP A 420 6.30 -42.62 15.30
N LEU A 421 6.56 -41.32 15.14
CA LEU A 421 7.23 -40.46 16.14
C LEU A 421 6.29 -39.95 17.24
N GLY A 422 4.99 -40.29 17.18
CA GLY A 422 3.98 -39.99 18.20
C GLY A 422 3.12 -38.74 17.91
N SER A 423 3.29 -38.05 16.77
CA SER A 423 2.43 -36.93 16.43
C SER A 423 2.43 -36.59 14.95
N THR A 424 1.31 -36.78 14.28
CA THR A 424 1.13 -36.37 12.88
C THR A 424 1.32 -34.85 12.62
N LYS A 425 1.33 -34.04 13.69
CA LYS A 425 1.52 -32.58 13.61
C LYS A 425 2.93 -32.18 13.18
N VAL A 426 3.91 -33.06 13.20
CA VAL A 426 5.29 -32.80 12.79
C VAL A 426 5.60 -33.34 11.38
N ALA A 427 4.59 -33.74 10.61
CA ALA A 427 4.76 -34.20 9.23
C ALA A 427 5.42 -33.12 8.31
N ASN A 428 5.15 -31.86 8.56
CA ASN A 428 5.82 -30.75 7.86
C ASN A 428 7.33 -30.69 8.17
N MET A 429 7.77 -31.13 9.37
CA MET A 429 9.19 -31.20 9.73
C MET A 429 9.88 -32.40 9.06
N VAL A 430 9.18 -33.51 8.93
CA VAL A 430 9.68 -34.64 8.12
C VAL A 430 9.89 -34.22 6.69
N MET A 431 8.95 -33.45 6.13
CA MET A 431 9.07 -32.94 4.76
C MET A 431 10.24 -31.93 4.59
N ILE A 432 10.51 -31.08 5.61
CA ILE A 432 11.72 -30.24 5.63
C ILE A 432 12.96 -31.13 5.56
N GLY A 433 13.03 -32.14 6.41
CA GLY A 433 14.15 -33.08 6.45
C GLY A 433 14.38 -33.75 5.10
N ALA A 434 13.33 -34.29 4.50
CA ALA A 434 13.41 -34.91 3.17
C ALA A 434 13.90 -33.95 2.11
N TYR A 435 13.40 -32.69 2.14
CA TYR A 435 13.81 -31.66 1.20
C TYR A 435 15.30 -31.32 1.32
N ILE A 436 15.78 -31.03 2.53
CA ILE A 436 17.19 -30.67 2.74
C ILE A 436 18.14 -31.85 2.56
N GLY A 437 17.74 -33.07 2.98
CA GLY A 437 18.50 -34.28 2.77
C GLY A 437 18.71 -34.61 1.29
N TYR A 438 17.67 -34.45 0.48
CA TYR A 438 17.71 -34.70 -0.96
C TYR A 438 18.48 -33.67 -1.74
N THR A 439 18.33 -32.38 -1.42
CA THR A 439 18.88 -31.27 -2.19
C THR A 439 20.21 -30.76 -1.66
N GLY A 440 20.46 -30.89 -0.38
CA GLY A 440 21.63 -30.32 0.31
C GLY A 440 21.66 -28.80 0.40
N ILE A 441 20.57 -28.10 0.06
CA ILE A 441 20.56 -26.62 -0.08
C ILE A 441 20.78 -25.89 1.24
N LEU A 442 20.36 -26.50 2.38
CA LEU A 442 20.55 -25.98 3.72
C LEU A 442 21.11 -27.06 4.61
N THR A 443 21.82 -26.66 5.66
CA THR A 443 22.38 -27.57 6.66
C THR A 443 21.35 -27.96 7.71
N LYS A 444 21.51 -29.14 8.31
CA LYS A 444 20.68 -29.58 9.44
C LYS A 444 20.79 -28.61 10.61
N GLU A 445 21.98 -28.09 10.86
CA GLU A 445 22.30 -27.15 11.92
C GLU A 445 21.52 -25.85 11.79
N SER A 446 21.46 -25.28 10.60
CA SER A 446 20.69 -24.05 10.35
C SER A 446 19.18 -24.25 10.50
N ILE A 447 18.66 -25.41 10.11
CA ILE A 447 17.26 -25.79 10.35
C ILE A 447 16.96 -25.90 11.87
N PHE A 448 17.86 -26.51 12.64
CA PHE A 448 17.67 -26.64 14.09
C PHE A 448 17.70 -25.30 14.80
N ASP A 449 18.60 -24.42 14.42
CA ASP A 449 18.65 -23.08 14.97
C ASP A 449 17.43 -22.23 14.51
N ALA A 450 16.95 -22.42 13.27
CA ALA A 450 15.72 -21.81 12.79
C ALA A 450 14.48 -22.30 13.58
N LEU A 451 14.42 -23.58 13.95
CA LEU A 451 13.38 -24.11 14.84
C LEU A 451 13.41 -23.42 16.20
N ASP A 452 14.60 -23.24 16.77
CA ASP A 452 14.74 -22.57 18.06
C ASP A 452 14.33 -21.08 18.01
N ILE A 453 14.48 -20.43 16.88
CA ILE A 453 14.05 -19.04 16.69
C ILE A 453 12.54 -18.94 16.45
N MET A 454 12.00 -19.77 15.55
CA MET A 454 10.65 -19.61 15.00
C MET A 454 9.56 -20.33 15.80
N VAL A 455 9.88 -21.45 16.49
CA VAL A 455 8.88 -22.22 17.24
C VAL A 455 8.72 -21.66 18.64
N LYS A 456 7.56 -21.09 18.93
CA LYS A 456 7.24 -20.47 20.23
C LYS A 456 7.21 -21.48 21.38
N ARG A 457 6.69 -22.70 21.13
CA ARG A 457 6.61 -23.78 22.12
C ARG A 457 7.88 -24.60 22.08
N LYS A 458 8.84 -24.23 22.92
CA LYS A 458 10.18 -24.84 22.95
C LYS A 458 10.16 -26.34 23.30
N GLU A 459 9.17 -26.79 24.05
CA GLU A 459 8.96 -28.18 24.37
C GLU A 459 8.71 -29.11 23.16
N LEU A 460 8.28 -28.50 22.02
CA LEU A 460 8.09 -29.27 20.78
C LEU A 460 9.36 -29.39 19.94
N ASN A 461 10.42 -28.64 20.26
CA ASN A 461 11.61 -28.60 19.41
C ASN A 461 12.35 -29.92 19.35
N GLU A 462 12.36 -30.73 20.44
CA GLU A 462 12.97 -32.04 20.41
C GLU A 462 12.27 -33.00 19.43
N LEU A 463 10.93 -33.03 19.44
CA LEU A 463 10.15 -33.81 18.49
C LEU A 463 10.30 -33.30 17.05
N ASN A 464 10.32 -31.96 16.86
CA ASN A 464 10.54 -31.35 15.55
C ASN A 464 11.91 -31.75 14.97
N ARG A 465 12.97 -31.75 15.79
CA ARG A 465 14.32 -32.15 15.36
C ARG A 465 14.36 -33.61 14.95
N LYS A 466 13.75 -34.50 15.75
CA LYS A 466 13.63 -35.94 15.42
C LYS A 466 12.89 -36.14 14.10
N ALA A 467 11.84 -35.36 13.85
CA ALA A 467 11.09 -35.42 12.60
C ALA A 467 11.91 -34.94 11.39
N VAL A 468 12.70 -33.88 11.54
CA VAL A 468 13.65 -33.44 10.49
C VAL A 468 14.69 -34.52 10.22
N GLU A 469 15.30 -35.13 11.25
CA GLU A 469 16.28 -36.23 11.12
C GLU A 469 15.69 -37.44 10.40
N ALA A 470 14.50 -37.87 10.80
CA ALA A 470 13.81 -38.99 10.14
C ALA A 470 13.51 -38.70 8.66
N GLY A 471 13.19 -37.44 8.31
CA GLY A 471 13.02 -37.03 6.91
C GLY A 471 14.34 -37.06 6.10
N ILE A 472 15.46 -36.66 6.71
CA ILE A 472 16.80 -36.74 6.08
C ILE A 472 17.15 -38.23 5.85
N GLU A 473 17.05 -39.08 6.87
CA GLU A 473 17.37 -40.48 6.79
C GLU A 473 16.53 -41.24 5.75
N PHE A 474 15.28 -40.82 5.54
CA PHE A 474 14.40 -41.44 4.56
C PHE A 474 14.88 -41.29 3.10
N VAL A 475 15.55 -40.18 2.77
CA VAL A 475 15.95 -39.86 1.40
C VAL A 475 17.44 -40.12 1.10
N MET A 476 18.23 -40.41 2.13
CA MET A 476 19.64 -40.81 2.02
C MET A 476 19.76 -42.31 1.75
#